data_dd7bd81935410f0d06fa8ff2d6f63127
#
_entry.id   dd7bd81935410f0d06fa8ff2d6f63127
#
_cell.length_a   1.000
_cell.length_b   1.000
_cell.length_c   1.000
_cell.angle_alpha   90.00
_cell.angle_beta   90.00
_cell.angle_gamma   90.00
#
_symmetry.space_group_name_H-M   'P 1'
#
loop_
_entity.id
_entity.type
_entity.pdbx_description
1 polymer ?
#
loop_
_entity_poly.entity_id
_entity_poly.type
_entity_poly.pdbx_seq_one_letter_code
_entity_poly.pdbx_strand_id
1 'polypeptide(L)'
;MTFEGASVLVTGGSRGIGKAIALRFASLGAHRVAIGFLRGDRAAEETARELSALGAEPVLVRGSVASPRVADEVAALGPLDVLVHAAATGVIRPALETADKHWNWTLDANARAFLSLSRTAAPAMPPGSSIVALSSLGSTRVLPNYVLVGASKAALEALVRYLAVELAPQGVRVNAVSAGVVETGALEHFPNKAEMLEMGARNPTGRIVSPEDVAGAVTFLCSPDAEMIRGQILVVDGGWSLLASRGD
;
A
#
# COMPACT_ATOMS: atom_id res chain seq x y z
N MET A 1 -5.64 1.53 20.47
CA MET A 1 -5.28 2.21 19.20
C MET A 1 -6.57 2.84 18.66
N THR A 2 -6.60 4.16 18.48
CA THR A 2 -7.72 4.91 17.93
C THR A 2 -7.20 5.96 16.95
N PHE A 3 -8.01 6.34 15.97
CA PHE A 3 -7.75 7.38 14.97
C PHE A 3 -8.88 8.41 14.96
N GLU A 4 -9.44 8.69 16.11
CA GLU A 4 -10.50 9.68 16.32
C GLU A 4 -10.20 11.00 15.63
N GLY A 5 -11.12 11.42 14.75
CA GLY A 5 -10.99 12.66 14.00
C GLY A 5 -9.96 12.67 12.87
N ALA A 6 -9.20 11.59 12.66
CA ALA A 6 -8.13 11.56 11.67
C ALA A 6 -8.66 11.66 10.23
N SER A 7 -7.87 12.32 9.37
CA SER A 7 -8.04 12.39 7.92
C SER A 7 -7.05 11.44 7.23
N VAL A 8 -7.56 10.47 6.50
CA VAL A 8 -6.79 9.38 5.90
C VAL A 8 -6.96 9.35 4.39
N LEU A 9 -5.87 9.18 3.65
CA LEU A 9 -5.91 8.84 2.23
C LEU A 9 -5.33 7.45 2.01
N VAL A 10 -6.09 6.59 1.31
CA VAL A 10 -5.63 5.27 0.85
C VAL A 10 -5.72 5.19 -0.66
N THR A 11 -4.57 5.23 -1.37
CA THR A 11 -4.56 4.97 -2.81
C THR A 11 -4.79 3.48 -3.09
N GLY A 12 -5.53 3.15 -4.14
CA GLY A 12 -5.96 1.76 -4.37
C GLY A 12 -6.99 1.26 -3.36
N GLY A 13 -7.73 2.19 -2.70
CA GLY A 13 -8.63 1.91 -1.58
C GLY A 13 -9.98 1.29 -1.95
N SER A 14 -10.29 1.09 -3.24
CA SER A 14 -11.61 0.58 -3.66
C SER A 14 -11.78 -0.94 -3.56
N ARG A 15 -10.70 -1.70 -3.34
CA ARG A 15 -10.76 -3.18 -3.26
C ARG A 15 -9.52 -3.77 -2.57
N GLY A 16 -9.59 -5.07 -2.25
CA GLY A 16 -8.46 -5.85 -1.73
C GLY A 16 -7.83 -5.24 -0.47
N ILE A 17 -6.52 -5.23 -0.40
CA ILE A 17 -5.75 -4.72 0.75
C ILE A 17 -6.08 -3.25 1.03
N GLY A 18 -6.13 -2.40 0.00
CA GLY A 18 -6.42 -0.98 0.17
C GLY A 18 -7.81 -0.73 0.78
N LYS A 19 -8.83 -1.49 0.35
CA LYS A 19 -10.16 -1.44 0.95
C LYS A 19 -10.13 -1.86 2.42
N ALA A 20 -9.49 -2.98 2.75
CA ALA A 20 -9.38 -3.44 4.14
C ALA A 20 -8.69 -2.41 5.03
N ILE A 21 -7.64 -1.74 4.52
CA ILE A 21 -6.96 -0.65 5.23
C ILE A 21 -7.91 0.53 5.46
N ALA A 22 -8.64 0.98 4.42
CA ALA A 22 -9.57 2.09 4.53
C ALA A 22 -10.68 1.82 5.57
N LEU A 23 -11.30 0.64 5.49
CA LEU A 23 -12.33 0.22 6.45
C LEU A 23 -11.77 0.08 7.87
N ARG A 24 -10.53 -0.40 8.02
CA ARG A 24 -9.87 -0.51 9.32
C ARG A 24 -9.67 0.86 9.97
N PHE A 25 -9.22 1.88 9.24
CA PHE A 25 -9.12 3.23 9.76
C PHE A 25 -10.48 3.80 10.16
N ALA A 26 -11.51 3.63 9.33
CA ALA A 26 -12.87 4.05 9.66
C ALA A 26 -13.38 3.38 10.96
N SER A 27 -13.19 2.06 11.10
CA SER A 27 -13.58 1.31 12.30
C SER A 27 -12.82 1.73 13.58
N LEU A 28 -11.69 2.42 13.42
CA LEU A 28 -10.87 2.96 14.51
C LEU A 28 -11.13 4.46 14.77
N GLY A 29 -12.19 5.04 14.18
CA GLY A 29 -12.64 6.40 14.44
C GLY A 29 -12.12 7.47 13.47
N ALA A 30 -11.51 7.10 12.35
CA ALA A 30 -11.12 8.09 11.35
C ALA A 30 -12.37 8.83 10.85
N HIS A 31 -12.31 10.17 10.90
CA HIS A 31 -13.44 11.02 10.51
C HIS A 31 -13.63 11.07 9.00
N ARG A 32 -12.53 11.22 8.26
CA ARG A 32 -12.54 11.32 6.80
C ARG A 32 -11.60 10.28 6.20
N VAL A 33 -12.11 9.47 5.26
CA VAL A 33 -11.32 8.47 4.57
C VAL A 33 -11.44 8.67 3.06
N ALA A 34 -10.40 9.23 2.45
CA ALA A 34 -10.28 9.34 1.01
C ALA A 34 -9.75 8.04 0.41
N ILE A 35 -10.38 7.54 -0.65
CA ILE A 35 -9.93 6.36 -1.38
C ILE A 35 -9.60 6.71 -2.83
N GLY A 36 -8.35 6.48 -3.23
CA GLY A 36 -7.90 6.63 -4.61
C GLY A 36 -8.19 5.37 -5.43
N PHE A 37 -8.66 5.53 -6.66
CA PHE A 37 -8.88 4.41 -7.58
C PHE A 37 -8.78 4.87 -9.04
N LEU A 38 -8.37 3.94 -9.93
CA LEU A 38 -8.29 4.23 -11.36
C LEU A 38 -9.52 3.74 -12.14
N ARG A 39 -10.00 2.55 -11.81
CA ARG A 39 -11.11 1.84 -12.46
C ARG A 39 -11.98 1.18 -11.41
N GLY A 40 -13.21 0.81 -11.80
CA GLY A 40 -14.12 0.09 -10.91
C GLY A 40 -14.94 1.04 -10.04
N ASP A 41 -15.62 1.99 -10.68
CA ASP A 41 -16.47 2.99 -10.02
C ASP A 41 -17.45 2.34 -9.02
N ARG A 42 -18.11 1.23 -9.43
CA ARG A 42 -19.00 0.47 -8.56
C ARG A 42 -18.33 -0.01 -7.26
N ALA A 43 -17.11 -0.57 -7.37
CA ALA A 43 -16.38 -1.04 -6.19
C ALA A 43 -15.97 0.13 -5.26
N ALA A 44 -15.65 1.30 -5.84
CA ALA A 44 -15.35 2.49 -5.06
C ALA A 44 -16.60 3.02 -4.34
N GLU A 45 -17.75 3.03 -5.00
CA GLU A 45 -19.04 3.41 -4.39
C GLU A 45 -19.49 2.43 -3.29
N GLU A 46 -19.28 1.13 -3.50
CA GLU A 46 -19.54 0.12 -2.48
C GLU A 46 -18.66 0.35 -1.24
N THR A 47 -17.35 0.57 -1.44
CA THR A 47 -16.43 0.89 -0.34
C THR A 47 -16.82 2.20 0.36
N ALA A 48 -17.22 3.23 -0.39
CA ALA A 48 -17.67 4.50 0.20
C ALA A 48 -18.90 4.30 1.10
N ARG A 49 -19.87 3.48 0.68
CA ARG A 49 -21.04 3.15 1.52
C ARG A 49 -20.64 2.42 2.80
N GLU A 50 -19.70 1.50 2.72
CA GLU A 50 -19.18 0.79 3.89
C GLU A 50 -18.44 1.72 4.85
N LEU A 51 -17.64 2.68 4.33
CA LEU A 51 -16.99 3.72 5.13
C LEU A 51 -18.03 4.60 5.84
N SER A 52 -19.08 5.03 5.14
CA SER A 52 -20.19 5.81 5.73
C SER A 52 -20.92 5.03 6.83
N ALA A 53 -21.12 3.72 6.64
CA ALA A 53 -21.75 2.87 7.65
C ALA A 53 -20.91 2.72 8.93
N LEU A 54 -19.59 2.92 8.83
CA LEU A 54 -18.66 2.98 9.97
C LEU A 54 -18.53 4.38 10.58
N GLY A 55 -19.27 5.37 10.05
CA GLY A 55 -19.28 6.75 10.57
C GLY A 55 -18.22 7.67 9.95
N ALA A 56 -17.45 7.22 8.98
CA ALA A 56 -16.47 8.05 8.30
C ALA A 56 -17.10 8.78 7.11
N GLU A 57 -16.58 9.99 6.80
CA GLU A 57 -16.87 10.72 5.56
C GLU A 57 -16.01 10.15 4.42
N PRO A 58 -16.59 9.47 3.40
CA PRO A 58 -15.81 8.95 2.29
C PRO A 58 -15.55 10.05 1.26
N VAL A 59 -14.33 10.10 0.73
CA VAL A 59 -13.96 10.94 -0.41
C VAL A 59 -13.41 10.08 -1.54
N LEU A 60 -13.96 10.23 -2.74
CA LEU A 60 -13.54 9.47 -3.92
C LEU A 60 -12.57 10.26 -4.79
N VAL A 61 -11.32 9.78 -4.92
CA VAL A 61 -10.28 10.36 -5.77
C VAL A 61 -10.08 9.45 -6.97
N ARG A 62 -10.70 9.79 -8.10
CA ARG A 62 -10.66 8.96 -9.31
C ARG A 62 -9.53 9.38 -10.23
N GLY A 63 -8.62 8.49 -10.54
CA GLY A 63 -7.58 8.71 -11.55
C GLY A 63 -6.33 7.87 -11.34
N SER A 64 -5.40 7.99 -12.28
CA SER A 64 -4.07 7.38 -12.13
C SER A 64 -3.28 8.10 -11.04
N VAL A 65 -2.76 7.35 -10.08
CA VAL A 65 -1.88 7.91 -9.02
C VAL A 65 -0.62 8.59 -9.57
N ALA A 66 -0.24 8.27 -10.81
CA ALA A 66 0.89 8.90 -11.50
C ALA A 66 0.50 10.20 -12.24
N SER A 67 -0.79 10.58 -12.22
CA SER A 67 -1.28 11.78 -12.89
C SER A 67 -1.09 13.03 -12.03
N PRO A 68 -0.60 14.16 -12.59
CA PRO A 68 -0.55 15.44 -11.90
C PRO A 68 -1.92 15.86 -11.34
N ARG A 69 -3.01 15.62 -12.07
CA ARG A 69 -4.38 15.93 -11.62
C ARG A 69 -4.72 15.23 -10.30
N VAL A 70 -4.31 13.97 -10.12
CA VAL A 70 -4.55 13.27 -8.85
C VAL A 70 -3.70 13.87 -7.72
N ALA A 71 -2.49 14.32 -8.00
CA ALA A 71 -1.69 15.05 -7.01
C ALA A 71 -2.36 16.36 -6.59
N ASP A 72 -2.94 17.11 -7.54
CA ASP A 72 -3.69 18.33 -7.25
C ASP A 72 -4.95 18.04 -6.41
N GLU A 73 -5.69 16.96 -6.74
CA GLU A 73 -6.85 16.52 -5.93
C GLU A 73 -6.43 16.13 -4.52
N VAL A 74 -5.27 15.46 -4.36
CA VAL A 74 -4.72 15.11 -3.03
C VAL A 74 -4.33 16.37 -2.25
N ALA A 75 -3.73 17.36 -2.90
CA ALA A 75 -3.45 18.65 -2.26
C ALA A 75 -4.73 19.35 -1.77
N ALA A 76 -5.80 19.26 -2.55
CA ALA A 76 -7.11 19.84 -2.23
C ALA A 76 -7.84 19.15 -1.06
N LEU A 77 -7.42 17.93 -0.65
CA LEU A 77 -7.94 17.28 0.56
C LEU A 77 -7.55 18.04 1.84
N GLY A 78 -6.54 18.91 1.77
CA GLY A 78 -5.99 19.58 2.95
C GLY A 78 -5.14 18.65 3.82
N PRO A 79 -4.94 18.98 5.11
CA PRO A 79 -4.09 18.19 5.99
C PRO A 79 -4.54 16.73 6.10
N LEU A 80 -3.56 15.83 6.01
CA LEU A 80 -3.73 14.39 6.19
C LEU A 80 -2.95 13.94 7.43
N ASP A 81 -3.59 13.15 8.28
CA ASP A 81 -2.91 12.46 9.38
C ASP A 81 -2.25 11.16 8.87
N VAL A 82 -2.82 10.56 7.85
CA VAL A 82 -2.30 9.31 7.28
C VAL A 82 -2.40 9.32 5.75
N LEU A 83 -1.28 8.98 5.09
CA LEU A 83 -1.23 8.64 3.67
C LEU A 83 -0.80 7.18 3.52
N VAL A 84 -1.66 6.34 2.92
CA VAL A 84 -1.32 4.96 2.57
C VAL A 84 -1.23 4.80 1.05
N HIS A 85 -0.04 4.46 0.55
CA HIS A 85 0.15 4.13 -0.86
C HIS A 85 0.00 2.63 -1.10
N ALA A 86 -1.25 2.20 -1.37
CA ALA A 86 -1.58 0.81 -1.68
C ALA A 86 -1.89 0.58 -3.18
N ALA A 87 -1.99 1.65 -3.98
CA ALA A 87 -2.11 1.54 -5.43
C ALA A 87 -0.86 0.90 -6.02
N ALA A 88 -1.03 -0.14 -6.80
CA ALA A 88 0.04 -0.81 -7.51
C ALA A 88 -0.44 -1.35 -8.85
N THR A 89 0.49 -1.48 -9.77
CA THR A 89 0.31 -2.13 -11.07
C THR A 89 1.59 -2.80 -11.50
N GLY A 90 1.53 -3.60 -12.56
CA GLY A 90 2.71 -4.18 -13.15
C GLY A 90 2.39 -5.23 -14.21
N VAL A 91 3.42 -5.62 -14.93
CA VAL A 91 3.37 -6.65 -15.95
C VAL A 91 4.15 -7.87 -15.45
N ILE A 92 3.52 -9.03 -15.49
CA ILE A 92 4.11 -10.30 -15.07
C ILE A 92 4.62 -11.00 -16.32
N ARG A 93 5.93 -10.86 -16.58
CA ARG A 93 6.60 -11.40 -17.77
C ARG A 93 8.10 -11.63 -17.50
N PRO A 94 8.76 -12.54 -18.24
CA PRO A 94 10.21 -12.63 -18.27
C PRO A 94 10.85 -11.28 -18.62
N ALA A 95 12.03 -11.00 -18.07
CA ALA A 95 12.72 -9.72 -18.26
C ALA A 95 12.90 -9.34 -19.74
N LEU A 96 13.32 -10.31 -20.55
CA LEU A 96 13.59 -10.10 -21.98
C LEU A 96 12.33 -9.87 -22.84
N GLU A 97 11.14 -10.15 -22.30
CA GLU A 97 9.85 -9.91 -22.96
C GLU A 97 9.21 -8.59 -22.53
N THR A 98 9.89 -7.81 -21.70
CA THR A 98 9.40 -6.50 -21.26
C THR A 98 9.79 -5.42 -22.27
N ALA A 99 9.07 -4.30 -22.25
CA ALA A 99 9.33 -3.13 -23.07
C ALA A 99 9.30 -1.87 -22.21
N ASP A 100 9.89 -0.76 -22.70
CA ASP A 100 9.98 0.52 -21.98
C ASP A 100 8.63 1.03 -21.47
N LYS A 101 7.55 0.84 -22.25
CA LYS A 101 6.19 1.18 -21.81
C LYS A 101 5.74 0.42 -20.56
N HIS A 102 6.17 -0.84 -20.41
CA HIS A 102 5.86 -1.65 -19.24
C HIS A 102 6.65 -1.18 -18.02
N TRP A 103 7.93 -0.82 -18.23
CA TRP A 103 8.78 -0.20 -17.24
C TRP A 103 8.17 1.10 -16.74
N ASN A 104 7.93 2.06 -17.64
CA ASN A 104 7.38 3.36 -17.28
C ASN A 104 6.06 3.23 -16.51
N TRP A 105 5.13 2.42 -17.03
CA TRP A 105 3.82 2.21 -16.38
C TRP A 105 3.95 1.65 -14.96
N THR A 106 4.85 0.67 -14.76
CA THR A 106 5.02 0.01 -13.46
C THR A 106 5.74 0.93 -12.46
N LEU A 107 6.85 1.52 -12.86
CA LEU A 107 7.64 2.41 -11.99
C LEU A 107 6.87 3.68 -11.65
N ASP A 108 6.16 4.25 -12.61
CA ASP A 108 5.36 5.46 -12.44
C ASP A 108 4.26 5.28 -11.39
N ALA A 109 3.53 4.17 -11.45
CA ALA A 109 2.45 3.92 -10.51
C ALA A 109 2.95 3.49 -9.12
N ASN A 110 4.01 2.68 -9.05
CA ASN A 110 4.44 2.07 -7.79
C ASN A 110 5.43 2.96 -7.02
N ALA A 111 6.46 3.49 -7.68
CA ALA A 111 7.53 4.23 -7.01
C ALA A 111 7.41 5.75 -7.20
N ARG A 112 7.31 6.24 -8.46
CA ARG A 112 7.25 7.68 -8.74
C ARG A 112 6.00 8.32 -8.11
N ALA A 113 4.84 7.66 -8.19
CA ALA A 113 3.62 8.17 -7.58
C ALA A 113 3.71 8.24 -6.05
N PHE A 114 4.34 7.25 -5.41
CA PHE A 114 4.61 7.30 -3.97
C PHE A 114 5.40 8.55 -3.58
N LEU A 115 6.50 8.83 -4.27
CA LEU A 115 7.31 10.05 -4.03
C LEU A 115 6.49 11.32 -4.31
N SER A 116 5.77 11.36 -5.44
CA SER A 116 4.97 12.52 -5.84
C SER A 116 3.88 12.85 -4.81
N LEU A 117 3.10 11.85 -4.39
CA LEU A 117 2.03 12.04 -3.40
C LEU A 117 2.56 12.38 -2.01
N SER A 118 3.68 11.77 -1.59
CA SER A 118 4.35 12.12 -0.34
C SER A 118 4.80 13.58 -0.35
N ARG A 119 5.41 14.03 -1.44
CA ARG A 119 5.87 15.40 -1.64
C ARG A 119 4.71 16.41 -1.67
N THR A 120 3.56 16.01 -2.20
CA THR A 120 2.35 16.83 -2.22
C THR A 120 1.72 16.93 -0.83
N ALA A 121 1.62 15.82 -0.10
CA ALA A 121 0.91 15.78 1.18
C ALA A 121 1.77 16.29 2.36
N ALA A 122 3.05 15.91 2.41
CA ALA A 122 3.90 16.13 3.59
C ALA A 122 3.96 17.58 4.08
N PRO A 123 4.00 18.64 3.23
CA PRO A 123 4.05 20.02 3.72
C PRO A 123 2.85 20.45 4.58
N ALA A 124 1.69 19.78 4.44
CA ALA A 124 0.48 20.07 5.19
C ALA A 124 0.18 19.02 6.28
N MET A 125 0.97 17.96 6.38
CA MET A 125 0.77 16.91 7.39
C MET A 125 1.19 17.41 8.77
N PRO A 126 0.32 17.30 9.81
CA PRO A 126 0.69 17.72 11.16
C PRO A 126 1.75 16.77 11.77
N PRO A 127 2.52 17.24 12.79
CA PRO A 127 3.40 16.34 13.56
C PRO A 127 2.63 15.14 14.15
N GLY A 128 3.25 13.97 14.10
CA GLY A 128 2.60 12.71 14.49
C GLY A 128 1.94 11.96 13.32
N SER A 129 1.86 12.58 12.13
CA SER A 129 1.33 11.94 10.93
C SER A 129 2.21 10.80 10.41
N SER A 130 1.61 9.98 9.55
CA SER A 130 2.28 8.79 9.00
C SER A 130 2.05 8.61 7.51
N ILE A 131 3.09 8.22 6.81
CA ILE A 131 3.05 7.75 5.42
C ILE A 131 3.45 6.27 5.40
N VAL A 132 2.58 5.40 4.88
CA VAL A 132 2.87 3.97 4.75
C VAL A 132 2.71 3.52 3.31
N ALA A 133 3.71 2.80 2.79
CA ALA A 133 3.65 2.22 1.45
C ALA A 133 3.45 0.70 1.51
N LEU A 134 2.76 0.12 0.51
CA LEU A 134 2.73 -1.32 0.35
C LEU A 134 3.84 -1.79 -0.57
N SER A 135 4.75 -2.59 -0.02
CA SER A 135 5.80 -3.28 -0.74
C SER A 135 5.42 -4.74 -1.05
N SER A 136 6.38 -5.54 -1.41
CA SER A 136 6.24 -6.97 -1.72
C SER A 136 7.56 -7.68 -1.43
N LEU A 137 7.52 -8.96 -1.10
CA LEU A 137 8.72 -9.80 -0.98
C LEU A 137 9.60 -9.79 -2.25
N GLY A 138 9.00 -9.50 -3.41
CA GLY A 138 9.72 -9.35 -4.68
C GLY A 138 10.69 -8.16 -4.72
N SER A 139 10.69 -7.25 -3.74
CA SER A 139 11.69 -6.18 -3.60
C SER A 139 13.08 -6.69 -3.28
N THR A 140 13.17 -7.82 -2.56
CA THR A 140 14.41 -8.41 -2.06
C THR A 140 14.61 -9.86 -2.49
N ARG A 141 13.59 -10.53 -3.02
CA ARG A 141 13.62 -11.91 -3.48
C ARG A 141 13.20 -12.00 -4.94
N VAL A 142 13.76 -12.95 -5.66
CA VAL A 142 13.38 -13.21 -7.05
C VAL A 142 12.11 -14.03 -7.07
N LEU A 143 11.05 -13.45 -7.66
CA LEU A 143 9.81 -14.15 -7.97
C LEU A 143 9.72 -14.33 -9.49
N PRO A 144 9.21 -15.46 -10.00
CA PRO A 144 9.11 -15.73 -11.43
C PRO A 144 8.33 -14.62 -12.17
N ASN A 145 8.90 -14.11 -13.28
CA ASN A 145 8.27 -13.12 -14.16
C ASN A 145 7.94 -11.76 -13.49
N TYR A 146 8.50 -11.47 -12.33
CA TYR A 146 8.12 -10.34 -11.47
C TYR A 146 9.08 -9.16 -11.53
N VAL A 147 10.02 -9.15 -12.48
CA VAL A 147 11.17 -8.22 -12.53
C VAL A 147 10.76 -6.75 -12.40
N LEU A 148 9.75 -6.30 -13.16
CA LEU A 148 9.34 -4.90 -13.16
C LEU A 148 8.68 -4.51 -11.83
N VAL A 149 7.80 -5.35 -11.31
CA VAL A 149 7.15 -5.10 -10.02
C VAL A 149 8.20 -5.16 -8.91
N GLY A 150 9.06 -6.18 -8.89
CA GLY A 150 10.14 -6.31 -7.91
C GLY A 150 11.05 -5.08 -7.88
N ALA A 151 11.55 -4.65 -9.04
CA ALA A 151 12.37 -3.46 -9.18
C ALA A 151 11.64 -2.19 -8.69
N SER A 152 10.34 -2.03 -9.03
CA SER A 152 9.56 -0.89 -8.56
C SER A 152 9.36 -0.88 -7.04
N LYS A 153 9.21 -2.05 -6.41
CA LYS A 153 9.09 -2.16 -4.96
C LYS A 153 10.42 -1.94 -4.26
N ALA A 154 11.54 -2.37 -4.83
CA ALA A 154 12.87 -2.04 -4.33
C ALA A 154 13.14 -0.52 -4.37
N ALA A 155 12.75 0.14 -5.46
CA ALA A 155 12.83 1.61 -5.58
C ALA A 155 11.93 2.30 -4.53
N LEU A 156 10.69 1.82 -4.35
CA LEU A 156 9.77 2.33 -3.33
C LEU A 156 10.37 2.20 -1.92
N GLU A 157 10.97 1.07 -1.56
CA GLU A 157 11.61 0.86 -0.26
C GLU A 157 12.82 1.77 -0.04
N ALA A 158 13.58 2.08 -1.09
CA ALA A 158 14.62 3.10 -1.02
C ALA A 158 14.02 4.47 -0.69
N LEU A 159 12.95 4.88 -1.40
CA LEU A 159 12.24 6.13 -1.12
C LEU A 159 11.68 6.20 0.30
N VAL A 160 11.16 5.10 0.84
CA VAL A 160 10.71 5.02 2.24
C VAL A 160 11.82 5.41 3.20
N ARG A 161 13.05 4.91 3.01
CA ARG A 161 14.20 5.24 3.87
C ARG A 161 14.62 6.71 3.78
N TYR A 162 14.70 7.26 2.56
CA TYR A 162 15.03 8.67 2.36
C TYR A 162 13.98 9.60 2.98
N LEU A 163 12.70 9.37 2.66
CA LEU A 163 11.60 10.18 3.18
C LEU A 163 11.47 10.07 4.71
N ALA A 164 11.76 8.91 5.30
CA ALA A 164 11.74 8.73 6.75
C ALA A 164 12.73 9.64 7.46
N VAL A 165 13.91 9.87 6.87
CA VAL A 165 14.93 10.77 7.43
C VAL A 165 14.58 12.23 7.13
N GLU A 166 14.21 12.55 5.91
CA GLU A 166 13.94 13.92 5.47
C GLU A 166 12.70 14.53 6.15
N LEU A 167 11.66 13.72 6.42
CA LEU A 167 10.42 14.18 7.05
C LEU A 167 10.41 14.04 8.58
N ALA A 168 11.44 13.42 9.17
CA ALA A 168 11.54 13.28 10.63
C ALA A 168 11.51 14.61 11.38
N PRO A 169 12.18 15.71 10.92
CA PRO A 169 12.10 17.01 11.58
C PRO A 169 10.69 17.62 11.60
N GLN A 170 9.81 17.22 10.67
CA GLN A 170 8.40 17.62 10.62
C GLN A 170 7.51 16.76 11.52
N GLY A 171 8.06 15.72 12.17
CA GLY A 171 7.31 14.77 12.96
C GLY A 171 6.54 13.73 12.13
N VAL A 172 6.75 13.65 10.81
CA VAL A 172 6.09 12.67 9.93
C VAL A 172 6.88 11.37 9.90
N ARG A 173 6.22 10.24 10.13
CA ARG A 173 6.81 8.90 10.04
C ARG A 173 6.58 8.32 8.65
N VAL A 174 7.59 7.64 8.11
CA VAL A 174 7.47 6.94 6.82
C VAL A 174 7.96 5.51 6.97
N ASN A 175 7.10 4.54 6.63
CA ASN A 175 7.39 3.11 6.70
C ASN A 175 6.74 2.36 5.53
N ALA A 176 7.02 1.07 5.40
CA ALA A 176 6.30 0.20 4.46
C ALA A 176 5.88 -1.12 5.11
N VAL A 177 4.85 -1.74 4.55
CA VAL A 177 4.46 -3.12 4.82
C VAL A 177 4.74 -3.95 3.57
N SER A 178 5.52 -5.02 3.71
CA SER A 178 5.77 -6.01 2.66
C SER A 178 4.92 -7.24 2.93
N ALA A 179 3.83 -7.41 2.20
CA ALA A 179 2.94 -8.55 2.36
C ALA A 179 3.46 -9.78 1.60
N GLY A 180 3.19 -10.96 2.16
CA GLY A 180 3.29 -12.23 1.45
C GLY A 180 2.21 -12.37 0.36
N VAL A 181 1.85 -13.61 0.04
CA VAL A 181 0.70 -13.87 -0.86
C VAL A 181 -0.58 -13.56 -0.12
N VAL A 182 -1.34 -12.58 -0.64
CA VAL A 182 -2.64 -12.18 -0.10
C VAL A 182 -3.71 -12.50 -1.12
N GLU A 183 -4.74 -13.23 -0.73
CA GLU A 183 -5.84 -13.56 -1.63
C GLU A 183 -6.68 -12.32 -1.94
N THR A 184 -6.45 -11.77 -3.11
CA THR A 184 -7.17 -10.60 -3.63
C THR A 184 -7.43 -10.75 -5.12
N GLY A 185 -8.34 -9.94 -5.67
CA GLY A 185 -8.58 -9.89 -7.12
C GLY A 185 -7.34 -9.52 -7.96
N ALA A 186 -6.26 -9.08 -7.35
CA ALA A 186 -4.99 -8.85 -8.05
C ALA A 186 -4.36 -10.16 -8.51
N LEU A 187 -4.55 -11.27 -7.79
CA LEU A 187 -4.03 -12.60 -8.16
C LEU A 187 -4.67 -13.17 -9.44
N GLU A 188 -5.85 -12.69 -9.83
CA GLU A 188 -6.50 -13.12 -11.09
C GLU A 188 -5.66 -12.79 -12.34
N HIS A 189 -4.73 -11.85 -12.22
CA HIS A 189 -3.84 -11.46 -13.32
C HIS A 189 -2.54 -12.29 -13.38
N PHE A 190 -2.33 -13.21 -12.45
CA PHE A 190 -1.18 -14.08 -12.41
C PHE A 190 -1.48 -15.43 -13.06
N PRO A 191 -0.69 -15.88 -14.05
CA PRO A 191 -0.91 -17.15 -14.73
C PRO A 191 -0.78 -18.36 -13.80
N ASN A 192 -0.05 -18.22 -12.71
CA ASN A 192 0.21 -19.25 -11.69
C ASN A 192 -0.50 -18.99 -10.35
N LYS A 193 -1.71 -18.39 -10.40
CA LYS A 193 -2.50 -18.07 -9.20
C LYS A 193 -2.62 -19.24 -8.23
N ALA A 194 -2.98 -20.44 -8.73
CA ALA A 194 -3.17 -21.62 -7.88
C ALA A 194 -1.89 -21.99 -7.12
N GLU A 195 -0.75 -22.00 -7.81
CA GLU A 195 0.57 -22.25 -7.22
C GLU A 195 0.93 -21.20 -6.17
N MET A 196 0.65 -19.92 -6.45
CA MET A 196 0.89 -18.83 -5.49
C MET A 196 0.05 -18.99 -4.23
N LEU A 197 -1.23 -19.36 -4.35
CA LEU A 197 -2.10 -19.60 -3.21
C LEU A 197 -1.62 -20.79 -2.38
N GLU A 198 -1.26 -21.89 -3.04
CA GLU A 198 -0.68 -23.06 -2.36
C GLU A 198 0.62 -22.70 -1.65
N MET A 199 1.52 -21.99 -2.31
CA MET A 199 2.77 -21.52 -1.73
C MET A 199 2.52 -20.58 -0.54
N GLY A 200 1.55 -19.67 -0.65
CA GLY A 200 1.16 -18.78 0.42
C GLY A 200 0.62 -19.50 1.65
N ALA A 201 -0.11 -20.60 1.46
CA ALA A 201 -0.63 -21.43 2.54
C ALA A 201 0.44 -22.29 3.23
N ARG A 202 1.61 -22.49 2.61
CA ARG A 202 2.73 -23.24 3.19
C ARG A 202 3.55 -22.46 4.22
N ASN A 203 3.17 -21.24 4.57
CA ASN A 203 3.83 -20.51 5.66
C ASN A 203 3.60 -21.22 7.01
N PRO A 204 4.43 -20.94 8.04
CA PRO A 204 4.31 -21.59 9.36
C PRO A 204 2.96 -21.48 10.03
N THR A 205 2.12 -20.50 9.67
CA THR A 205 0.78 -20.35 10.26
C THR A 205 -0.27 -21.27 9.63
N GLY A 206 0.04 -21.88 8.47
CA GLY A 206 -0.86 -22.78 7.75
C GLY A 206 -2.04 -22.09 7.05
N ARG A 207 -2.07 -20.76 6.99
CA ARG A 207 -3.11 -19.99 6.27
C ARG A 207 -2.50 -18.87 5.41
N ILE A 208 -3.20 -18.49 4.37
CA ILE A 208 -2.82 -17.35 3.52
C ILE A 208 -2.99 -16.05 4.33
N VAL A 209 -2.12 -15.07 4.08
CA VAL A 209 -2.25 -13.72 4.64
C VAL A 209 -3.55 -13.08 4.13
N SER A 210 -4.35 -12.55 5.03
CA SER A 210 -5.58 -11.83 4.68
C SER A 210 -5.30 -10.33 4.47
N PRO A 211 -6.19 -9.60 3.76
CA PRO A 211 -6.13 -8.15 3.69
C PRO A 211 -6.17 -7.49 5.09
N GLU A 212 -6.87 -8.09 6.05
CA GLU A 212 -7.02 -7.63 7.43
C GLU A 212 -5.71 -7.74 8.22
N ASP A 213 -4.90 -8.78 7.99
CA ASP A 213 -3.56 -8.91 8.59
C ASP A 213 -2.66 -7.73 8.17
N VAL A 214 -2.72 -7.39 6.88
CA VAL A 214 -1.96 -6.25 6.35
C VAL A 214 -2.50 -4.92 6.89
N ALA A 215 -3.83 -4.76 6.97
CA ALA A 215 -4.46 -3.57 7.51
C ALA A 215 -4.10 -3.36 8.99
N GLY A 216 -4.02 -4.45 9.78
CA GLY A 216 -3.55 -4.42 11.17
C GLY A 216 -2.12 -3.89 11.29
N ALA A 217 -1.21 -4.37 10.45
CA ALA A 217 0.18 -3.90 10.42
C ALA A 217 0.29 -2.44 10.01
N VAL A 218 -0.47 -2.00 8.99
CA VAL A 218 -0.51 -0.61 8.54
C VAL A 218 -1.01 0.31 9.64
N THR A 219 -2.13 -0.01 10.30
CA THR A 219 -2.67 0.82 11.38
C THR A 219 -1.74 0.86 12.59
N PHE A 220 -1.04 -0.25 12.92
CA PHE A 220 0.01 -0.24 13.95
C PHE A 220 1.12 0.77 13.60
N LEU A 221 1.68 0.72 12.39
CA LEU A 221 2.74 1.65 11.97
C LEU A 221 2.29 3.12 11.95
N CYS A 222 0.99 3.38 11.84
CA CYS A 222 0.41 4.72 11.92
C CYS A 222 0.06 5.15 13.35
N SER A 223 0.09 4.25 14.32
CA SER A 223 -0.27 4.55 15.71
C SER A 223 0.86 5.23 16.48
N PRO A 224 0.58 5.87 17.63
CA PRO A 224 1.60 6.40 18.53
C PRO A 224 2.59 5.34 19.03
N ASP A 225 2.16 4.07 19.14
CA ASP A 225 3.02 2.96 19.60
C ASP A 225 4.20 2.69 18.65
N ALA A 226 4.12 3.17 17.38
CA ALA A 226 5.16 3.07 16.39
C ALA A 226 5.99 4.37 16.21
N GLU A 227 6.00 5.27 17.20
CA GLU A 227 6.64 6.59 17.05
C GLU A 227 8.11 6.52 16.65
N MET A 228 8.84 5.56 17.21
CA MET A 228 10.28 5.37 16.92
C MET A 228 10.54 4.42 15.75
N ILE A 229 9.50 3.91 15.08
CA ILE A 229 9.63 3.06 13.89
C ILE A 229 9.61 3.95 12.66
N ARG A 230 10.79 4.11 12.02
CA ARG A 230 10.98 4.98 10.85
C ARG A 230 11.85 4.29 9.81
N GLY A 231 11.47 4.39 8.55
CA GLY A 231 12.20 3.79 7.42
C GLY A 231 12.20 2.28 7.37
N GLN A 232 11.30 1.63 8.14
CA GLN A 232 11.24 0.18 8.25
C GLN A 232 10.32 -0.44 7.21
N ILE A 233 10.67 -1.66 6.80
CA ILE A 233 9.85 -2.51 5.93
C ILE A 233 9.36 -3.67 6.78
N LEU A 234 8.13 -3.58 7.27
CA LEU A 234 7.53 -4.63 8.11
C LEU A 234 6.99 -5.76 7.23
N VAL A 235 7.54 -6.95 7.38
CA VAL A 235 7.12 -8.13 6.62
C VAL A 235 5.90 -8.77 7.31
N VAL A 236 4.84 -9.03 6.53
CA VAL A 236 3.60 -9.69 6.95
C VAL A 236 3.34 -10.86 6.01
N ASP A 237 3.92 -12.02 6.30
CA ASP A 237 3.91 -13.20 5.44
C ASP A 237 3.75 -14.53 6.20
N GLY A 238 3.39 -14.48 7.48
CA GLY A 238 3.25 -15.65 8.34
C GLY A 238 4.56 -16.40 8.58
N GLY A 239 5.71 -15.74 8.36
CA GLY A 239 7.05 -16.35 8.49
C GLY A 239 7.51 -17.10 7.24
N TRP A 240 6.78 -17.01 6.13
CA TRP A 240 7.15 -17.72 4.88
C TRP A 240 8.54 -17.36 4.42
N SER A 241 8.95 -16.12 4.47
CA SER A 241 10.25 -15.64 4.01
C SER A 241 11.43 -16.14 4.87
N LEU A 242 11.17 -16.70 6.04
CA LEU A 242 12.17 -17.27 6.95
C LEU A 242 12.46 -18.75 6.68
N LEU A 243 11.59 -19.42 5.91
CA LEU A 243 11.78 -20.82 5.60
C LEU A 243 12.99 -20.98 4.66
N ALA A 244 13.89 -21.87 5.01
CA ALA A 244 14.89 -22.35 4.07
C ALA A 244 14.18 -23.05 2.90
N SER A 245 14.64 -22.81 1.66
CA SER A 245 14.16 -23.60 0.54
C SER A 245 14.41 -25.09 0.88
N ARG A 246 13.33 -25.85 1.03
CA ARG A 246 13.48 -27.30 1.01
C ARG A 246 13.92 -27.62 -0.41
N GLY A 247 15.19 -27.99 -0.58
CA GLY A 247 15.65 -28.63 -1.81
C GLY A 247 14.76 -29.85 -2.03
N ASP A 248 14.12 -29.89 -3.17
CA ASP A 248 13.40 -31.07 -3.66
C ASP A 248 14.40 -32.19 -3.90
#